data_82414103e832e378e40d046f2d9ede80
#
_entry.id   82414103e832e378e40d046f2d9ede80
#
_cell.length_a   1.000
_cell.length_b   1.000
_cell.length_c   1.000
_cell.angle_alpha   90.00
_cell.angle_beta   90.00
_cell.angle_gamma   90.00
#
_symmetry.space_group_name_H-M   'P 1'
#
loop_
_entity.id
_entity.type
_entity.pdbx_description
1 polymer ?
#
loop_
_entity_poly.entity_id
_entity_poly.type
_entity_poly.pdbx_seq_one_letter_code
_entity_poly.pdbx_strand_id
1 'polypeptide(L)'
;MRVTEVSHGCPAMPAPKLSPAPPRSDGVAPRSRHLSHQPALPHRPHFRPAGADRAHPARRAAHLGHPPLRTADGHSHDERRASWLELFFDLTFAGAVGQLAGALQDHPALTTLARFVLLFTPIWWLWVQLTFYADRHESEDATHRASFLAAILLCLGLAASAPRALSGNTTSFVIAFAVLRGLQLLLYARARHHLPATRPLYNCYLICFGAGGTLWLSSLAVPGSARYSFWIAALLADATGALAMLRPRRRVPVNPAHLADRFQLFVLIVLGESVARLISAAASRPWSLPLATVLAAALITLAALWWAWLTTADRRALGTQPTIARFTALNLPMVAGIAAASAGLHIAILAADGATTIAAGPRAALYGGVSVYLLASALLPAPKKTPTARTIRIATALAAMGLVFMGAIVEPVYLVPALTAVLVLGLWAETRPRPVPVMPAPHPHDRPTPGLPAAGRHPVPAIIQPTPPGTAAI
;
A
#
# COMPACT_ATOMS: atom_id res chain seq x y z
N MET A 1 -61.50 14.09 -3.70
CA MET A 1 -61.66 13.47 -2.38
C MET A 1 -60.52 13.96 -1.51
N ARG A 2 -60.80 14.55 -0.36
CA ARG A 2 -59.96 15.45 0.43
C ARG A 2 -58.66 14.79 0.93
N VAL A 3 -57.51 15.50 0.75
CA VAL A 3 -56.25 15.28 1.43
C VAL A 3 -56.34 15.96 2.79
N THR A 4 -56.12 15.23 3.86
CA THR A 4 -55.95 15.75 5.21
C THR A 4 -54.44 15.78 5.54
N GLU A 5 -53.93 17.00 5.65
CA GLU A 5 -52.61 17.29 6.24
C GLU A 5 -52.68 17.02 7.76
N VAL A 6 -51.75 16.23 8.27
CA VAL A 6 -51.48 16.12 9.70
C VAL A 6 -50.11 16.75 9.98
N SER A 7 -50.15 17.95 10.53
CA SER A 7 -49.03 18.68 11.09
C SER A 7 -48.65 18.08 12.45
N HIS A 8 -47.46 17.49 12.58
CA HIS A 8 -46.83 17.19 13.87
C HIS A 8 -45.72 18.16 14.14
N GLY A 9 -45.97 19.04 15.11
CA GLY A 9 -45.01 19.98 15.67
C GLY A 9 -43.89 19.25 16.42
N CYS A 10 -42.65 19.67 16.12
CA CYS A 10 -41.45 19.27 16.83
C CYS A 10 -41.28 20.16 18.09
N PRO A 11 -41.06 19.61 19.30
CA PRO A 11 -40.75 20.44 20.48
C PRO A 11 -39.29 20.89 20.44
N ALA A 12 -39.05 22.17 20.69
CA ALA A 12 -37.75 22.81 20.78
C ALA A 12 -36.94 22.30 21.99
N MET A 13 -35.72 21.92 21.77
CA MET A 13 -34.73 21.63 22.84
C MET A 13 -34.21 22.93 23.45
N PRO A 14 -34.07 23.02 24.79
CA PRO A 14 -33.48 24.19 25.46
C PRO A 14 -31.95 24.21 25.32
N ALA A 15 -31.39 25.42 25.13
CA ALA A 15 -29.97 25.71 25.06
C ALA A 15 -29.22 25.38 26.35
N PRO A 16 -27.95 24.94 26.27
CA PRO A 16 -27.12 24.71 27.48
C PRO A 16 -26.68 26.03 28.09
N LYS A 17 -26.86 26.15 29.42
CA LYS A 17 -26.41 27.27 30.27
C LYS A 17 -24.87 27.22 30.39
N LEU A 18 -24.22 28.33 30.07
CA LEU A 18 -22.82 28.58 30.32
C LEU A 18 -22.64 28.84 31.85
N SER A 19 -21.76 28.09 32.48
CA SER A 19 -21.29 28.31 33.85
C SER A 19 -20.23 29.42 33.87
N PRO A 20 -20.21 30.29 34.91
CA PRO A 20 -19.26 31.38 35.02
C PRO A 20 -17.89 30.91 35.50
N ALA A 21 -16.84 31.61 35.03
CA ALA A 21 -15.44 31.41 35.38
C ALA A 21 -15.16 31.79 36.86
N PRO A 22 -14.18 31.15 37.54
CA PRO A 22 -13.76 31.51 38.88
C PRO A 22 -12.89 32.77 38.90
N PRO A 23 -12.89 33.52 40.04
CA PRO A 23 -12.21 34.81 40.15
C PRO A 23 -10.69 34.68 40.34
N ARG A 24 -9.98 35.68 39.79
CA ARG A 24 -8.55 35.91 40.02
C ARG A 24 -8.31 36.32 41.48
N SER A 25 -7.36 35.66 42.13
CA SER A 25 -6.81 36.07 43.42
C SER A 25 -5.55 36.90 43.19
N ASP A 26 -5.65 38.17 43.60
CA ASP A 26 -4.53 39.09 43.74
C ASP A 26 -3.71 38.78 44.98
N GLY A 27 -2.40 39.06 44.88
CA GLY A 27 -1.62 39.50 45.98
C GLY A 27 -0.67 38.48 46.61
N VAL A 28 0.54 38.80 46.57
CA VAL A 28 1.51 39.04 47.65
C VAL A 28 2.93 38.76 47.15
N ALA A 29 3.73 39.81 47.03
CA ALA A 29 5.19 39.73 46.95
C ALA A 29 5.80 39.42 48.33
N PRO A 30 6.90 38.73 48.40
CA PRO A 30 7.88 38.96 49.47
C PRO A 30 9.27 39.35 48.96
N ARG A 31 9.79 40.24 49.72
CA ARG A 31 11.04 40.95 49.82
C ARG A 31 12.33 40.13 49.57
N SER A 32 13.24 40.86 48.94
CA SER A 32 14.70 40.76 48.91
C SER A 32 15.42 40.15 50.12
N ARG A 33 16.43 39.32 49.85
CA ARG A 33 17.71 39.28 50.62
C ARG A 33 18.88 38.70 49.81
N HIS A 34 19.92 39.53 49.76
CA HIS A 34 21.35 39.28 49.80
C HIS A 34 22.07 38.39 48.76
N LEU A 35 22.76 39.05 47.81
CA LEU A 35 24.25 39.13 47.70
C LEU A 35 25.00 37.78 47.81
N SER A 36 25.49 37.32 46.71
CA SER A 36 26.86 36.77 46.61
C SER A 36 27.40 36.85 45.19
N HIS A 37 28.64 37.24 45.14
CA HIS A 37 29.50 37.51 44.00
C HIS A 37 29.42 36.50 42.85
N GLN A 38 29.22 37.01 41.62
CA GLN A 38 29.63 36.30 40.39
C GLN A 38 30.78 37.07 39.74
N PRO A 39 31.84 36.37 39.30
CA PRO A 39 32.93 37.00 38.59
C PRO A 39 32.51 37.31 37.13
N ALA A 40 33.04 38.40 36.61
CA ALA A 40 32.82 38.93 35.26
C ALA A 40 33.20 37.93 34.17
N LEU A 41 32.25 37.65 33.28
CA LEU A 41 32.47 36.91 32.03
C LEU A 41 33.15 37.83 31.01
N PRO A 42 34.11 37.32 30.21
CA PRO A 42 34.83 38.09 29.19
C PRO A 42 33.90 38.42 28.00
N HIS A 43 34.18 39.56 27.40
CA HIS A 43 33.53 40.12 26.20
C HIS A 43 33.25 39.11 25.13
N ARG A 44 31.95 38.95 24.76
CA ARG A 44 31.52 38.27 23.49
C ARG A 44 31.92 39.15 22.33
N PRO A 45 32.60 38.60 21.33
CA PRO A 45 32.82 39.31 20.07
C PRO A 45 31.46 39.50 19.36
N HIS A 46 31.21 40.72 18.90
CA HIS A 46 30.08 41.06 18.01
C HIS A 46 30.05 40.16 16.80
N PHE A 47 29.06 39.27 16.77
CA PHE A 47 28.75 38.50 15.55
C PHE A 47 28.14 39.48 14.54
N ARG A 48 28.92 39.95 13.58
CA ARG A 48 28.42 40.59 12.35
C ARG A 48 27.62 39.53 11.60
N PRO A 49 26.41 39.80 11.14
CA PRO A 49 25.72 38.94 10.17
C PRO A 49 26.46 39.13 8.83
N ALA A 50 27.40 38.25 8.55
CA ALA A 50 28.01 38.14 7.25
C ALA A 50 27.09 37.30 6.36
N GLY A 51 26.63 37.92 5.30
CA GLY A 51 26.12 37.18 4.16
C GLY A 51 24.61 37.27 3.99
N ALA A 52 24.20 38.40 3.41
CA ALA A 52 23.01 38.42 2.61
C ALA A 52 23.02 37.23 1.64
N ASP A 53 21.98 36.44 1.73
CA ASP A 53 21.37 35.60 0.71
C ASP A 53 22.15 35.49 -0.63
N ARG A 54 23.11 34.61 -0.67
CA ARG A 54 23.34 33.87 -1.91
C ARG A 54 22.28 32.77 -1.95
N ALA A 55 21.05 33.14 -2.33
CA ALA A 55 20.03 32.20 -2.71
C ALA A 55 20.67 31.23 -3.70
N HIS A 56 20.84 29.98 -3.28
CA HIS A 56 21.43 28.92 -4.07
C HIS A 56 20.69 28.90 -5.43
N PRO A 57 21.42 28.91 -6.58
CA PRO A 57 20.78 28.95 -7.91
C PRO A 57 19.78 27.78 -8.10
N ALA A 58 19.92 26.69 -7.36
CA ALA A 58 18.96 25.59 -7.31
C ALA A 58 17.55 25.99 -6.82
N ARG A 59 17.39 26.99 -5.92
CA ARG A 59 16.07 27.46 -5.50
C ARG A 59 15.35 28.31 -6.56
N ARG A 60 16.08 29.03 -7.41
CA ARG A 60 15.50 29.78 -8.54
C ARG A 60 15.07 28.86 -9.69
N ALA A 61 15.75 27.74 -9.92
CA ALA A 61 15.35 26.75 -10.92
C ALA A 61 14.05 26.02 -10.56
N ALA A 62 13.74 25.88 -9.27
CA ALA A 62 12.49 25.23 -8.79
C ALA A 62 11.23 26.04 -9.20
N HIS A 63 11.33 27.34 -9.46
CA HIS A 63 10.22 28.15 -9.97
C HIS A 63 9.99 28.02 -11.48
N LEU A 64 10.89 27.37 -12.23
CA LEU A 64 10.81 27.24 -13.69
C LEU A 64 10.23 25.89 -14.16
N GLY A 65 9.58 25.13 -13.28
CA GLY A 65 8.74 23.99 -13.68
C GLY A 65 9.50 22.77 -14.25
N HIS A 66 10.79 22.58 -13.92
CA HIS A 66 11.53 21.40 -14.31
C HIS A 66 11.40 20.31 -13.23
N PRO A 67 10.94 19.07 -13.56
CA PRO A 67 10.93 17.99 -12.61
C PRO A 67 12.38 17.51 -12.38
N PRO A 68 13.00 17.77 -11.20
CA PRO A 68 14.32 17.23 -10.90
C PRO A 68 14.25 15.71 -10.76
N LEU A 69 15.27 15.01 -11.26
CA LEU A 69 15.49 13.62 -10.86
C LEU A 69 16.03 13.59 -9.43
N ARG A 70 15.58 12.62 -8.67
CA ARG A 70 16.19 12.29 -7.40
C ARG A 70 17.63 11.85 -7.65
N THR A 71 18.61 12.63 -7.18
CA THR A 71 20.01 12.24 -7.20
C THR A 71 20.25 11.14 -6.17
N ALA A 72 21.01 10.12 -6.55
CA ALA A 72 21.41 9.03 -5.66
C ALA A 72 22.45 9.46 -4.60
N ASP A 73 22.75 10.76 -4.52
CA ASP A 73 23.77 11.31 -3.63
C ASP A 73 23.23 11.36 -2.20
N GLY A 74 23.67 10.36 -1.44
CA GLY A 74 23.24 9.94 -0.13
C GLY A 74 23.43 10.93 1.03
N HIS A 75 22.88 12.13 1.00
CA HIS A 75 22.99 13.09 2.10
C HIS A 75 21.64 13.62 2.63
N SER A 76 20.58 12.86 2.53
CA SER A 76 19.45 13.00 3.44
C SER A 76 18.76 11.65 3.61
N HIS A 77 19.16 10.90 4.62
CA HIS A 77 18.37 9.84 5.24
C HIS A 77 17.19 10.44 6.03
N ASP A 78 16.58 11.51 5.53
CA ASP A 78 15.28 11.91 6.01
C ASP A 78 14.28 10.91 5.43
N GLU A 79 13.72 10.08 6.30
CA GLU A 79 12.63 9.15 5.97
C GLU A 79 11.47 9.98 5.42
N ARG A 80 11.45 10.15 4.08
CA ARG A 80 10.38 10.87 3.42
C ARG A 80 9.07 10.11 3.65
N ARG A 81 8.22 10.68 4.46
CA ARG A 81 6.85 10.23 4.63
C ARG A 81 6.05 10.57 3.37
N ALA A 82 5.05 9.74 3.05
CA ALA A 82 4.10 10.05 1.99
C ALA A 82 3.46 11.41 2.22
N SER A 83 3.38 12.25 1.19
CA SER A 83 2.73 13.55 1.27
C SER A 83 1.21 13.40 1.39
N TRP A 84 0.52 14.40 1.94
CA TRP A 84 -0.95 14.41 2.03
C TRP A 84 -1.63 14.26 0.67
N LEU A 85 -1.03 14.81 -0.39
CA LEU A 85 -1.53 14.67 -1.76
C LEU A 85 -1.42 13.23 -2.26
N GLU A 86 -0.30 12.57 -1.96
CA GLU A 86 -0.09 11.16 -2.31
C GLU A 86 -1.07 10.25 -1.55
N LEU A 87 -1.34 10.54 -0.27
CA LEU A 87 -2.34 9.79 0.51
C LEU A 87 -3.75 9.96 -0.04
N PHE A 88 -4.12 11.19 -0.43
CA PHE A 88 -5.42 11.45 -1.03
C PHE A 88 -5.57 10.79 -2.41
N PHE A 89 -4.50 10.76 -3.19
CA PHE A 89 -4.44 10.01 -4.44
C PHE A 89 -4.64 8.50 -4.20
N ASP A 90 -3.95 7.91 -3.23
CA ASP A 90 -4.11 6.49 -2.88
C ASP A 90 -5.54 6.15 -2.45
N LEU A 91 -6.16 7.03 -1.65
CA LEU A 91 -7.55 6.88 -1.21
C LEU A 91 -8.53 6.82 -2.39
N THR A 92 -8.35 7.65 -3.42
CA THR A 92 -9.26 7.67 -4.57
C THR A 92 -9.15 6.40 -5.42
N PHE A 93 -7.94 5.87 -5.60
CA PHE A 93 -7.75 4.58 -6.30
C PHE A 93 -8.27 3.39 -5.48
N ALA A 94 -8.06 3.40 -4.17
CA ALA A 94 -8.66 2.38 -3.30
C ALA A 94 -10.21 2.45 -3.32
N GLY A 95 -10.77 3.66 -3.40
CA GLY A 95 -12.20 3.85 -3.62
C GLY A 95 -12.69 3.26 -4.95
N ALA A 96 -11.91 3.39 -6.04
CA ALA A 96 -12.24 2.76 -7.32
C ALA A 96 -12.22 1.21 -7.22
N VAL A 97 -11.23 0.65 -6.51
CA VAL A 97 -11.19 -0.79 -6.19
C VAL A 97 -12.41 -1.19 -5.35
N GLY A 98 -12.77 -0.37 -4.39
CA GLY A 98 -13.94 -0.55 -3.55
C GLY A 98 -15.24 -0.58 -4.37
N GLN A 99 -15.45 0.36 -5.28
CA GLN A 99 -16.64 0.37 -6.16
C GLN A 99 -16.70 -0.89 -7.04
N LEU A 100 -15.57 -1.34 -7.55
CA LEU A 100 -15.50 -2.57 -8.36
C LEU A 100 -15.81 -3.81 -7.52
N ALA A 101 -15.28 -3.91 -6.28
CA ALA A 101 -15.57 -4.98 -5.34
C ALA A 101 -17.05 -4.98 -4.89
N GLY A 102 -17.65 -3.77 -4.73
CA GLY A 102 -19.06 -3.61 -4.45
C GLY A 102 -19.95 -4.21 -5.54
N ALA A 103 -19.66 -3.86 -6.78
CA ALA A 103 -20.42 -4.37 -7.92
C ALA A 103 -20.27 -5.90 -8.13
N LEU A 104 -19.23 -6.54 -7.61
CA LEU A 104 -19.07 -7.99 -7.63
C LEU A 104 -20.16 -8.69 -6.79
N GLN A 105 -20.71 -8.00 -5.78
CA GLN A 105 -21.77 -8.54 -4.90
C GLN A 105 -23.11 -8.68 -5.64
N ASP A 106 -23.41 -7.76 -6.56
CA ASP A 106 -24.68 -7.71 -7.29
C ASP A 106 -24.79 -8.81 -8.35
N HIS A 107 -23.68 -9.40 -8.76
CA HIS A 107 -23.60 -10.38 -9.84
C HIS A 107 -22.76 -11.60 -9.43
N PRO A 108 -23.31 -12.57 -8.70
CA PRO A 108 -22.56 -13.65 -8.03
C PRO A 108 -22.11 -14.79 -8.96
N ALA A 109 -21.77 -14.50 -10.21
CA ALA A 109 -21.28 -15.49 -11.19
C ALA A 109 -19.75 -15.54 -11.24
N LEU A 110 -19.20 -16.71 -11.58
CA LEU A 110 -17.74 -16.86 -11.81
C LEU A 110 -17.23 -16.00 -12.97
N THR A 111 -18.06 -15.79 -13.99
CA THR A 111 -17.73 -14.89 -15.12
C THR A 111 -17.58 -13.44 -14.67
N THR A 112 -18.32 -13.02 -13.63
CA THR A 112 -18.20 -11.68 -13.05
C THR A 112 -16.89 -11.53 -12.27
N LEU A 113 -16.45 -12.59 -11.57
CA LEU A 113 -15.14 -12.60 -10.92
C LEU A 113 -14.00 -12.47 -11.94
N ALA A 114 -14.10 -13.15 -13.09
CA ALA A 114 -13.12 -13.01 -14.17
C ALA A 114 -13.09 -11.58 -14.73
N ARG A 115 -14.27 -10.97 -14.94
CA ARG A 115 -14.38 -9.55 -15.36
C ARG A 115 -13.84 -8.61 -14.30
N PHE A 116 -14.06 -8.89 -13.00
CA PHE A 116 -13.50 -8.14 -11.90
C PHE A 116 -11.98 -8.10 -11.99
N VAL A 117 -11.30 -9.24 -12.12
CA VAL A 117 -9.83 -9.30 -12.26
C VAL A 117 -9.36 -8.53 -13.48
N LEU A 118 -10.07 -8.65 -14.59
CA LEU A 118 -9.73 -7.98 -15.85
C LEU A 118 -9.86 -6.44 -15.75
N LEU A 119 -10.86 -5.92 -15.03
CA LEU A 119 -11.07 -4.48 -14.80
C LEU A 119 -10.22 -3.94 -13.65
N PHE A 120 -9.94 -4.75 -12.64
CA PHE A 120 -9.06 -4.39 -11.53
C PHE A 120 -7.62 -4.15 -12.01
N THR A 121 -7.11 -4.98 -12.90
CA THR A 121 -5.72 -4.94 -13.37
C THR A 121 -5.32 -3.58 -13.96
N PRO A 122 -6.08 -2.94 -14.88
CA PRO A 122 -5.72 -1.61 -15.40
C PRO A 122 -5.83 -0.50 -14.35
N ILE A 123 -6.77 -0.57 -13.39
CA ILE A 123 -6.86 0.38 -12.27
C ILE A 123 -5.58 0.29 -11.44
N TRP A 124 -5.20 -0.91 -11.01
CA TRP A 124 -3.97 -1.17 -10.28
C TRP A 124 -2.74 -0.67 -11.02
N TRP A 125 -2.67 -0.95 -12.33
CA TRP A 125 -1.52 -0.62 -13.14
C TRP A 125 -1.32 0.89 -13.30
N LEU A 126 -2.41 1.65 -13.45
CA LEU A 126 -2.38 3.11 -13.45
C LEU A 126 -1.86 3.67 -12.12
N TRP A 127 -2.38 3.14 -11.00
CA TRP A 127 -1.93 3.53 -9.68
C TRP A 127 -0.43 3.28 -9.49
N VAL A 128 0.04 2.08 -9.82
CA VAL A 128 1.46 1.71 -9.73
C VAL A 128 2.33 2.68 -10.52
N GLN A 129 1.97 2.96 -11.75
CA GLN A 129 2.82 3.78 -12.63
C GLN A 129 2.86 5.24 -12.22
N LEU A 130 1.75 5.81 -11.75
CA LEU A 130 1.70 7.16 -11.19
C LEU A 130 2.45 7.23 -9.86
N THR A 131 2.40 6.19 -9.04
CA THR A 131 3.21 6.05 -7.82
C THR A 131 4.70 6.02 -8.14
N PHE A 132 5.14 5.24 -9.14
CA PHE A 132 6.53 5.23 -9.61
C PHE A 132 6.96 6.57 -10.22
N TYR A 133 6.04 7.29 -10.88
CA TYR A 133 6.32 8.64 -11.36
C TYR A 133 6.57 9.60 -10.19
N ALA A 134 5.69 9.61 -9.18
CA ALA A 134 5.84 10.44 -7.98
C ALA A 134 7.12 10.13 -7.21
N ASP A 135 7.49 8.85 -7.11
CA ASP A 135 8.71 8.42 -6.42
C ASP A 135 9.99 8.88 -7.13
N ARG A 136 10.00 8.87 -8.46
CA ARG A 136 11.17 9.26 -9.28
C ARG A 136 11.35 10.76 -9.41
N HIS A 137 10.27 11.52 -9.34
CA HIS A 137 10.29 12.97 -9.57
C HIS A 137 9.97 13.71 -8.28
N GLU A 138 11.00 14.31 -7.70
CA GLU A 138 10.91 15.14 -6.51
C GLU A 138 10.51 16.57 -6.89
N SER A 139 9.28 16.77 -7.35
CA SER A 139 8.83 18.12 -7.64
C SER A 139 7.56 18.42 -6.82
N GLU A 140 7.69 19.41 -5.95
CA GLU A 140 6.54 20.06 -5.31
C GLU A 140 6.05 21.26 -6.12
N ASP A 141 6.34 21.29 -7.43
CA ASP A 141 5.92 22.38 -8.29
C ASP A 141 4.39 22.39 -8.51
N ALA A 142 3.85 23.55 -8.89
CA ALA A 142 2.43 23.72 -9.12
C ALA A 142 1.90 22.74 -10.20
N THR A 143 2.72 22.44 -11.21
CA THR A 143 2.34 21.52 -12.30
C THR A 143 2.19 20.09 -11.78
N HIS A 144 3.08 19.64 -10.90
CA HIS A 144 2.98 18.33 -10.29
C HIS A 144 1.69 18.23 -9.45
N ARG A 145 1.46 19.21 -8.55
CA ARG A 145 0.25 19.25 -7.71
C ARG A 145 -1.02 19.27 -8.55
N ALA A 146 -1.08 20.13 -9.59
CA ALA A 146 -2.23 20.20 -10.50
C ALA A 146 -2.46 18.89 -11.25
N SER A 147 -1.39 18.21 -11.71
CA SER A 147 -1.50 16.93 -12.40
C SER A 147 -2.02 15.81 -11.48
N PHE A 148 -1.58 15.76 -10.23
CA PHE A 148 -2.09 14.79 -9.27
C PHE A 148 -3.52 15.08 -8.84
N LEU A 149 -3.91 16.37 -8.68
CA LEU A 149 -5.32 16.74 -8.47
C LEU A 149 -6.19 16.34 -9.67
N ALA A 150 -5.71 16.57 -10.89
CA ALA A 150 -6.39 16.09 -12.09
C ALA A 150 -6.52 14.57 -12.13
N ALA A 151 -5.46 13.83 -11.74
CA ALA A 151 -5.51 12.37 -11.64
C ALA A 151 -6.55 11.89 -10.61
N ILE A 152 -6.66 12.56 -9.46
CA ILE A 152 -7.67 12.30 -8.44
C ILE A 152 -9.08 12.48 -9.01
N LEU A 153 -9.35 13.61 -9.66
CA LEU A 153 -10.66 13.88 -10.26
C LEU A 153 -11.03 12.88 -11.36
N LEU A 154 -10.08 12.53 -12.23
CA LEU A 154 -10.28 11.51 -13.26
C LEU A 154 -10.48 10.12 -12.67
N CYS A 155 -9.80 9.79 -11.58
CA CYS A 155 -9.99 8.53 -10.86
C CYS A 155 -11.40 8.41 -10.26
N LEU A 156 -12.00 9.51 -9.79
CA LEU A 156 -13.40 9.51 -9.35
C LEU A 156 -14.35 9.14 -10.49
N GLY A 157 -14.11 9.65 -11.70
CA GLY A 157 -14.86 9.26 -12.89
C GLY A 157 -14.69 7.76 -13.24
N LEU A 158 -13.47 7.25 -13.11
CA LEU A 158 -13.17 5.83 -13.30
C LEU A 158 -13.89 4.97 -12.25
N ALA A 159 -13.85 5.36 -10.97
CA ALA A 159 -14.55 4.69 -9.88
C ALA A 159 -16.06 4.64 -10.09
N ALA A 160 -16.68 5.78 -10.46
CA ALA A 160 -18.10 5.86 -10.72
C ALA A 160 -18.58 5.02 -11.91
N SER A 161 -17.67 4.73 -12.86
CA SER A 161 -17.97 3.90 -14.04
C SER A 161 -17.75 2.40 -13.81
N ALA A 162 -16.99 2.01 -12.78
CA ALA A 162 -16.59 0.62 -12.52
C ALA A 162 -17.76 -0.36 -12.34
N PRO A 163 -18.85 -0.04 -11.60
CA PRO A 163 -20.00 -0.94 -11.46
C PRO A 163 -20.68 -1.26 -12.80
N ARG A 164 -20.88 -0.24 -13.63
CA ARG A 164 -21.48 -0.44 -14.97
C ARG A 164 -20.57 -1.24 -15.89
N ALA A 165 -19.26 -1.07 -15.77
CA ALA A 165 -18.31 -1.83 -16.56
C ALA A 165 -18.35 -3.32 -16.20
N LEU A 166 -18.51 -3.66 -14.93
CA LEU A 166 -18.62 -5.03 -14.45
C LEU A 166 -19.92 -5.71 -14.98
N SER A 167 -21.02 -4.99 -15.06
CA SER A 167 -22.29 -5.47 -15.65
C SER A 167 -22.29 -5.53 -17.18
N GLY A 168 -21.20 -5.05 -17.84
CA GLY A 168 -21.02 -5.15 -19.30
C GLY A 168 -21.06 -3.83 -20.07
N ASN A 169 -21.52 -2.73 -19.46
CA ASN A 169 -21.46 -1.40 -20.09
C ASN A 169 -20.11 -0.73 -19.79
N THR A 170 -19.15 -0.96 -20.65
CA THR A 170 -17.75 -0.59 -20.44
C THR A 170 -17.34 0.76 -21.01
N THR A 171 -18.20 1.43 -21.78
CA THR A 171 -17.85 2.66 -22.52
C THR A 171 -17.30 3.76 -21.62
N SER A 172 -18.04 4.11 -20.55
CA SER A 172 -17.62 5.17 -19.61
C SER A 172 -16.32 4.81 -18.91
N PHE A 173 -16.13 3.55 -18.53
CA PHE A 173 -14.91 3.06 -17.91
C PHE A 173 -13.71 3.19 -18.86
N VAL A 174 -13.83 2.75 -20.10
CA VAL A 174 -12.76 2.81 -21.10
C VAL A 174 -12.37 4.26 -21.39
N ILE A 175 -13.36 5.17 -21.50
CA ILE A 175 -13.10 6.60 -21.73
C ILE A 175 -12.38 7.20 -20.51
N ALA A 176 -12.89 6.97 -19.29
CA ALA A 176 -12.26 7.49 -18.06
C ALA A 176 -10.82 6.96 -17.89
N PHE A 177 -10.62 5.66 -18.16
CA PHE A 177 -9.30 5.04 -18.17
C PHE A 177 -8.38 5.69 -19.20
N ALA A 178 -8.86 5.87 -20.45
CA ALA A 178 -8.05 6.44 -21.54
C ALA A 178 -7.64 7.89 -21.25
N VAL A 179 -8.52 8.72 -20.67
CA VAL A 179 -8.20 10.10 -20.28
C VAL A 179 -7.14 10.11 -19.16
N LEU A 180 -7.29 9.28 -18.14
CA LEU A 180 -6.30 9.15 -17.06
C LEU A 180 -4.96 8.61 -17.58
N ARG A 181 -4.98 7.66 -18.52
CA ARG A 181 -3.81 7.18 -19.25
C ARG A 181 -3.15 8.29 -20.06
N GLY A 182 -3.93 9.12 -20.72
CA GLY A 182 -3.45 10.30 -21.44
C GLY A 182 -2.70 11.27 -20.53
N LEU A 183 -3.24 11.59 -19.36
CA LEU A 183 -2.56 12.41 -18.34
C LEU A 183 -1.22 11.79 -17.93
N GLN A 184 -1.22 10.47 -17.67
CA GLN A 184 0.00 9.75 -17.34
C GLN A 184 1.06 9.83 -18.43
N LEU A 185 0.67 9.65 -19.70
CA LEU A 185 1.57 9.77 -20.85
C LEU A 185 2.13 11.19 -20.99
N LEU A 186 1.33 12.21 -20.75
CA LEU A 186 1.78 13.62 -20.73
C LEU A 186 2.84 13.84 -19.65
N LEU A 187 2.66 13.28 -18.44
CA LEU A 187 3.65 13.36 -17.38
C LEU A 187 4.99 12.71 -17.76
N TYR A 188 4.96 11.51 -18.36
CA TYR A 188 6.17 10.86 -18.85
C TYR A 188 6.81 11.60 -20.04
N ALA A 189 6.01 12.17 -20.95
CA ALA A 189 6.51 12.97 -22.06
C ALA A 189 7.21 14.26 -21.55
N ARG A 190 6.61 14.94 -20.56
CA ARG A 190 7.21 16.10 -19.88
C ARG A 190 8.54 15.73 -19.24
N ALA A 191 8.58 14.67 -18.44
CA ALA A 191 9.80 14.21 -17.78
C ALA A 191 10.90 13.83 -18.80
N ARG A 192 10.54 13.12 -19.86
CA ARG A 192 11.45 12.78 -20.97
C ARG A 192 12.03 14.01 -21.66
N HIS A 193 11.22 15.08 -21.82
CA HIS A 193 11.68 16.31 -22.46
C HIS A 193 12.76 17.00 -21.61
N HIS A 194 12.49 17.17 -20.31
CA HIS A 194 13.36 17.90 -19.40
C HIS A 194 14.58 17.09 -18.89
N LEU A 195 14.51 15.77 -18.89
CA LEU A 195 15.51 14.88 -18.29
C LEU A 195 16.05 13.87 -19.31
N PRO A 196 17.13 14.22 -20.06
CA PRO A 196 17.71 13.34 -21.09
C PRO A 196 18.05 11.93 -20.58
N ALA A 197 18.50 11.79 -19.32
CA ALA A 197 18.82 10.49 -18.71
C ALA A 197 17.64 9.53 -18.62
N THR A 198 16.40 10.03 -18.58
CA THR A 198 15.19 9.20 -18.49
C THR A 198 14.67 8.73 -19.85
N ARG A 199 15.14 9.32 -20.94
CA ARG A 199 14.66 9.04 -22.31
C ARG A 199 14.60 7.57 -22.69
N PRO A 200 15.61 6.72 -22.37
CA PRO A 200 15.56 5.31 -22.78
C PRO A 200 14.41 4.53 -22.14
N LEU A 201 14.05 4.84 -20.89
CA LEU A 201 12.93 4.23 -20.19
C LEU A 201 11.59 4.82 -20.66
N TYR A 202 11.49 6.15 -20.67
CA TYR A 202 10.22 6.83 -20.93
C TYR A 202 9.78 6.72 -22.40
N ASN A 203 10.70 6.59 -23.34
CA ASN A 203 10.35 6.23 -24.73
C ASN A 203 9.63 4.88 -24.77
N CYS A 204 10.13 3.89 -24.03
CA CYS A 204 9.46 2.58 -23.95
C CYS A 204 8.08 2.69 -23.28
N TYR A 205 7.95 3.47 -22.20
CA TYR A 205 6.68 3.71 -21.55
C TYR A 205 5.68 4.41 -22.46
N LEU A 206 6.09 5.45 -23.19
CA LEU A 206 5.22 6.17 -24.12
C LEU A 206 4.72 5.27 -25.24
N ILE A 207 5.58 4.37 -25.78
CA ILE A 207 5.19 3.43 -26.82
C ILE A 207 4.25 2.35 -26.25
N CYS A 208 4.68 1.64 -25.19
CA CYS A 208 3.94 0.50 -24.67
C CYS A 208 2.60 0.90 -24.03
N PHE A 209 2.62 1.94 -23.18
CA PHE A 209 1.40 2.42 -22.50
C PHE A 209 0.49 3.22 -23.45
N GLY A 210 1.09 3.88 -24.46
CA GLY A 210 0.33 4.49 -25.55
C GLY A 210 -0.39 3.43 -26.39
N ALA A 211 0.31 2.38 -26.79
CA ALA A 211 -0.29 1.23 -27.48
C ALA A 211 -1.38 0.57 -26.64
N GLY A 212 -1.14 0.37 -25.32
CA GLY A 212 -2.17 -0.13 -24.40
C GLY A 212 -3.40 0.78 -24.36
N GLY A 213 -3.21 2.10 -24.24
CA GLY A 213 -4.31 3.07 -24.26
C GLY A 213 -5.10 3.07 -25.57
N THR A 214 -4.44 2.99 -26.71
CA THR A 214 -5.11 2.90 -28.03
C THR A 214 -5.88 1.59 -28.18
N LEU A 215 -5.34 0.46 -27.70
CA LEU A 215 -6.06 -0.83 -27.72
C LEU A 215 -7.33 -0.78 -26.83
N TRP A 216 -7.26 -0.13 -25.65
CA TRP A 216 -8.44 0.09 -24.83
C TRP A 216 -9.50 0.90 -25.59
N LEU A 217 -9.14 2.02 -26.21
CA LEU A 217 -10.08 2.83 -27.01
C LEU A 217 -10.63 2.06 -28.21
N SER A 218 -9.77 1.33 -28.94
CA SER A 218 -10.20 0.55 -30.09
C SER A 218 -11.21 -0.56 -29.71
N SER A 219 -11.16 -1.04 -28.45
CA SER A 219 -12.12 -2.03 -27.94
C SER A 219 -13.57 -1.52 -27.93
N LEU A 220 -13.80 -0.20 -27.98
CA LEU A 220 -15.14 0.40 -28.06
C LEU A 220 -15.82 0.14 -29.42
N ALA A 221 -15.04 0.00 -30.49
CA ALA A 221 -15.53 -0.31 -31.82
C ALA A 221 -15.80 -1.81 -32.04
N VAL A 222 -15.41 -2.66 -31.08
CA VAL A 222 -15.50 -4.13 -31.22
C VAL A 222 -16.68 -4.67 -30.38
N PRO A 223 -17.70 -5.28 -31.02
CA PRO A 223 -18.86 -5.81 -30.31
C PRO A 223 -18.57 -7.16 -29.61
N GLY A 224 -19.36 -7.49 -28.63
CA GLY A 224 -19.38 -8.81 -27.98
C GLY A 224 -18.11 -9.12 -27.17
N SER A 225 -17.76 -10.39 -27.13
CA SER A 225 -16.63 -10.90 -26.34
C SER A 225 -15.26 -10.63 -26.99
N ALA A 226 -15.21 -10.32 -28.28
CA ALA A 226 -13.97 -10.02 -28.98
C ALA A 226 -13.23 -8.79 -28.38
N ARG A 227 -13.93 -7.87 -27.70
CA ARG A 227 -13.31 -6.75 -26.97
C ARG A 227 -12.30 -7.19 -25.91
N TYR A 228 -12.49 -8.35 -25.30
CA TYR A 228 -11.60 -8.84 -24.25
C TYR A 228 -10.20 -9.21 -24.79
N SER A 229 -10.07 -9.60 -26.06
CA SER A 229 -8.76 -9.82 -26.68
C SER A 229 -7.96 -8.51 -26.80
N PHE A 230 -8.63 -7.37 -27.08
CA PHE A 230 -8.01 -6.06 -27.09
C PHE A 230 -7.53 -5.66 -25.68
N TRP A 231 -8.30 -5.96 -24.64
CA TRP A 231 -7.92 -5.68 -23.26
C TRP A 231 -6.72 -6.53 -22.82
N ILE A 232 -6.72 -7.82 -23.17
CA ILE A 232 -5.58 -8.70 -22.89
C ILE A 232 -4.33 -8.18 -23.61
N ALA A 233 -4.43 -7.83 -24.90
CA ALA A 233 -3.33 -7.26 -25.66
C ALA A 233 -2.83 -5.92 -25.05
N ALA A 234 -3.74 -5.07 -24.58
CA ALA A 234 -3.40 -3.83 -23.88
C ALA A 234 -2.63 -4.09 -22.59
N LEU A 235 -3.07 -5.05 -21.77
CA LEU A 235 -2.38 -5.43 -20.52
C LEU A 235 -1.01 -6.05 -20.80
N LEU A 236 -0.85 -6.82 -21.88
CA LEU A 236 0.45 -7.34 -22.31
C LEU A 236 1.39 -6.23 -22.76
N ALA A 237 0.89 -5.22 -23.48
CA ALA A 237 1.66 -4.04 -23.85
C ALA A 237 2.12 -3.28 -22.59
N ASP A 238 1.24 -3.07 -21.63
CA ASP A 238 1.55 -2.43 -20.34
C ASP A 238 2.61 -3.23 -19.56
N ALA A 239 2.48 -4.55 -19.49
CA ALA A 239 3.44 -5.42 -18.83
C ALA A 239 4.82 -5.34 -19.50
N THR A 240 4.87 -5.29 -20.83
CA THR A 240 6.12 -5.12 -21.60
C THR A 240 6.79 -3.80 -21.26
N GLY A 241 6.02 -2.72 -21.16
CA GLY A 241 6.52 -1.41 -20.74
C GLY A 241 7.09 -1.46 -19.33
N ALA A 242 6.38 -2.08 -18.39
CA ALA A 242 6.84 -2.20 -17.00
C ALA A 242 8.14 -3.01 -16.89
N LEU A 243 8.26 -4.11 -17.61
CA LEU A 243 9.48 -4.93 -17.60
C LEU A 243 10.68 -4.21 -18.23
N ALA A 244 10.46 -3.11 -18.96
CA ALA A 244 11.55 -2.31 -19.52
C ALA A 244 12.48 -1.73 -18.42
N MET A 245 11.98 -1.50 -17.20
CA MET A 245 12.80 -1.04 -16.08
C MET A 245 13.88 -2.04 -15.67
N LEU A 246 13.74 -3.30 -15.98
CA LEU A 246 14.72 -4.34 -15.66
C LEU A 246 15.98 -4.26 -16.53
N ARG A 247 15.92 -3.56 -17.68
CA ARG A 247 17.08 -3.44 -18.60
C ARG A 247 18.10 -2.43 -18.02
N PRO A 248 19.39 -2.79 -17.89
CA PRO A 248 20.41 -1.94 -17.28
C PRO A 248 20.51 -0.52 -17.86
N ARG A 249 20.39 -0.40 -19.18
CA ARG A 249 20.46 0.89 -19.93
C ARG A 249 19.23 1.78 -19.73
N ARG A 250 18.18 1.29 -19.05
CA ARG A 250 16.90 1.99 -18.82
C ARG A 250 16.62 2.22 -17.34
N ARG A 251 17.64 2.08 -16.49
CA ARG A 251 17.46 2.26 -15.05
C ARG A 251 17.27 3.73 -14.71
N VAL A 252 16.14 4.02 -14.06
CA VAL A 252 15.88 5.29 -13.38
C VAL A 252 15.71 4.95 -11.91
N PRO A 253 16.47 5.57 -10.99
CA PRO A 253 16.41 5.26 -9.58
C PRO A 253 15.00 5.38 -9.02
N VAL A 254 14.69 4.56 -8.04
CA VAL A 254 13.48 4.63 -7.21
C VAL A 254 13.90 4.52 -5.75
N ASN A 255 13.10 5.06 -4.84
CA ASN A 255 13.32 4.90 -3.40
C ASN A 255 12.57 3.66 -2.90
N PRO A 256 13.25 2.54 -2.59
CA PRO A 256 12.59 1.30 -2.19
C PRO A 256 11.79 1.43 -0.90
N ALA A 257 12.26 2.25 0.05
CA ALA A 257 11.59 2.45 1.33
C ALA A 257 10.28 3.21 1.16
N HIS A 258 10.32 4.35 0.46
CA HIS A 258 9.13 5.14 0.15
C HIS A 258 8.11 4.34 -0.67
N LEU A 259 8.58 3.58 -1.66
CA LEU A 259 7.71 2.71 -2.46
C LEU A 259 7.02 1.65 -1.59
N ALA A 260 7.77 0.96 -0.71
CA ALA A 260 7.19 -0.02 0.21
C ALA A 260 6.13 0.61 1.13
N ASP A 261 6.38 1.82 1.63
CA ASP A 261 5.42 2.56 2.47
C ASP A 261 4.13 2.89 1.71
N ARG A 262 4.24 3.32 0.45
CA ARG A 262 3.08 3.60 -0.40
C ARG A 262 2.22 2.36 -0.62
N PHE A 263 2.85 1.21 -0.93
CA PHE A 263 2.13 -0.06 -1.08
C PHE A 263 1.46 -0.51 0.23
N GLN A 264 2.14 -0.33 1.37
CA GLN A 264 1.58 -0.64 2.68
C GLN A 264 0.35 0.22 3.00
N LEU A 265 0.43 1.53 2.76
CA LEU A 265 -0.67 2.46 2.96
C LEU A 265 -1.85 2.13 2.04
N PHE A 266 -1.60 1.81 0.77
CA PHE A 266 -2.64 1.41 -0.17
C PHE A 266 -3.38 0.14 0.29
N VAL A 267 -2.64 -0.90 0.72
CA VAL A 267 -3.24 -2.12 1.30
C VAL A 267 -4.08 -1.80 2.53
N LEU A 268 -3.59 -0.92 3.41
CA LEU A 268 -4.33 -0.50 4.60
C LEU A 268 -5.64 0.22 4.25
N ILE A 269 -5.63 1.09 3.24
CA ILE A 269 -6.83 1.81 2.78
C ILE A 269 -7.84 0.83 2.17
N VAL A 270 -7.39 -0.14 1.36
CA VAL A 270 -8.26 -1.18 0.80
C VAL A 270 -8.87 -2.06 1.89
N LEU A 271 -8.11 -2.38 2.94
CA LEU A 271 -8.64 -3.09 4.11
C LEU A 271 -9.66 -2.24 4.88
N GLY A 272 -9.41 -0.94 5.04
CA GLY A 272 -10.36 0.00 5.65
C GLY A 272 -11.68 0.08 4.88
N GLU A 273 -11.63 0.15 3.55
CA GLU A 273 -12.79 0.07 2.67
C GLU A 273 -13.52 -1.28 2.82
N SER A 274 -12.76 -2.36 2.98
CA SER A 274 -13.33 -3.69 3.25
C SER A 274 -14.10 -3.72 4.57
N VAL A 275 -13.54 -3.17 5.64
CA VAL A 275 -14.20 -3.06 6.96
C VAL A 275 -15.49 -2.23 6.86
N ALA A 276 -15.46 -1.08 6.17
CA ALA A 276 -16.62 -0.24 5.97
C ALA A 276 -17.78 -1.01 5.28
N ARG A 277 -17.45 -1.86 4.31
CA ARG A 277 -18.45 -2.75 3.64
C ARG A 277 -19.05 -3.78 4.57
N LEU A 278 -18.23 -4.42 5.43
CA LEU A 278 -18.74 -5.40 6.40
C LEU A 278 -19.67 -4.73 7.42
N ILE A 279 -19.32 -3.53 7.87
CA ILE A 279 -20.18 -2.73 8.76
C ILE A 279 -21.50 -2.39 8.07
N SER A 280 -21.46 -1.95 6.81
CA SER A 280 -22.67 -1.64 6.03
C SER A 280 -23.57 -2.87 5.85
N ALA A 281 -22.98 -4.05 5.57
CA ALA A 281 -23.72 -5.30 5.48
C ALA A 281 -24.41 -5.66 6.81
N ALA A 282 -23.68 -5.57 7.92
CA ALA A 282 -24.20 -5.88 9.25
C ALA A 282 -25.29 -4.89 9.68
N ALA A 283 -25.13 -3.60 9.37
CA ALA A 283 -26.11 -2.55 9.70
C ALA A 283 -27.45 -2.71 8.95
N SER A 284 -27.46 -3.43 7.83
CA SER A 284 -28.68 -3.69 7.06
C SER A 284 -29.51 -4.88 7.58
N ARG A 285 -29.05 -5.55 8.67
CA ARG A 285 -29.66 -6.77 9.20
C ARG A 285 -30.02 -6.62 10.68
N PRO A 286 -31.09 -7.25 11.17
CA PRO A 286 -31.31 -7.36 12.61
C PRO A 286 -30.21 -8.15 13.28
N TRP A 287 -29.84 -7.77 14.49
CA TRP A 287 -28.81 -8.48 15.26
C TRP A 287 -29.25 -9.89 15.64
N SER A 288 -28.40 -10.86 15.37
CA SER A 288 -28.55 -12.28 15.70
C SER A 288 -27.21 -12.88 16.07
N LEU A 289 -27.21 -14.03 16.74
CA LEU A 289 -25.98 -14.74 17.06
C LEU A 289 -25.21 -15.22 15.81
N PRO A 290 -25.85 -15.78 14.78
CA PRO A 290 -25.20 -16.10 13.52
C PRO A 290 -24.54 -14.87 12.86
N LEU A 291 -25.25 -13.74 12.76
CA LEU A 291 -24.70 -12.50 12.23
C LEU A 291 -23.46 -12.04 13.00
N ALA A 292 -23.53 -12.01 14.33
CA ALA A 292 -22.40 -11.63 15.18
C ALA A 292 -21.18 -12.55 14.99
N THR A 293 -21.41 -13.86 14.85
CA THR A 293 -20.38 -14.87 14.61
C THR A 293 -19.69 -14.65 13.27
N VAL A 294 -20.46 -14.50 12.19
CA VAL A 294 -19.91 -14.29 10.83
C VAL A 294 -19.18 -12.95 10.76
N LEU A 295 -19.72 -11.87 11.34
CA LEU A 295 -19.11 -10.55 11.37
C LEU A 295 -17.77 -10.57 12.13
N ALA A 296 -17.73 -11.17 13.32
CA ALA A 296 -16.50 -11.30 14.11
C ALA A 296 -15.44 -12.08 13.34
N ALA A 297 -15.80 -13.22 12.76
CA ALA A 297 -14.91 -14.03 11.95
C ALA A 297 -14.41 -13.29 10.72
N ALA A 298 -15.27 -12.51 10.04
CA ALA A 298 -14.90 -11.68 8.90
C ALA A 298 -13.89 -10.61 9.28
N LEU A 299 -14.10 -9.89 10.39
CA LEU A 299 -13.17 -8.87 10.89
C LEU A 299 -11.81 -9.48 11.27
N ILE A 300 -11.81 -10.64 11.95
CA ILE A 300 -10.57 -11.37 12.28
C ILE A 300 -9.87 -11.84 11.01
N THR A 301 -10.60 -12.27 9.98
CA THR A 301 -10.03 -12.62 8.67
C THR A 301 -9.29 -11.45 8.05
N LEU A 302 -9.90 -10.24 8.00
CA LEU A 302 -9.23 -9.05 7.49
C LEU A 302 -8.01 -8.66 8.32
N ALA A 303 -8.10 -8.75 9.65
CA ALA A 303 -6.98 -8.51 10.56
C ALA A 303 -5.85 -9.52 10.33
N ALA A 304 -6.16 -10.79 10.08
CA ALA A 304 -5.18 -11.83 9.76
C ALA A 304 -4.47 -11.56 8.42
N LEU A 305 -5.19 -11.08 7.40
CA LEU A 305 -4.58 -10.68 6.13
C LEU A 305 -3.65 -9.47 6.32
N TRP A 306 -4.05 -8.47 7.10
CA TRP A 306 -3.20 -7.35 7.46
C TRP A 306 -1.93 -7.81 8.21
N TRP A 307 -2.08 -8.68 9.21
CA TRP A 307 -0.94 -9.25 9.94
C TRP A 307 0.00 -10.03 9.04
N ALA A 308 -0.55 -10.85 8.12
CA ALA A 308 0.23 -11.55 7.12
C ALA A 308 1.02 -10.61 6.21
N TRP A 309 0.47 -9.43 5.88
CA TRP A 309 1.19 -8.38 5.17
C TRP A 309 2.38 -7.85 5.97
N LEU A 310 2.15 -7.45 7.22
CA LEU A 310 3.20 -6.89 8.10
C LEU A 310 4.39 -7.85 8.27
N THR A 311 4.12 -9.14 8.35
CA THR A 311 5.17 -10.18 8.50
C THR A 311 5.90 -10.47 7.20
N THR A 312 5.43 -9.96 6.06
CA THR A 312 5.95 -10.29 4.74
C THR A 312 6.72 -9.14 4.08
N ALA A 313 6.28 -7.90 4.28
CA ALA A 313 6.87 -6.72 3.66
C ALA A 313 8.20 -6.35 4.35
N ASP A 314 9.32 -6.91 3.86
CA ASP A 314 10.65 -6.48 4.30
C ASP A 314 11.22 -5.43 3.33
N ARG A 315 11.27 -4.18 3.79
CA ARG A 315 11.85 -3.05 3.03
C ARG A 315 13.29 -3.31 2.58
N ARG A 316 14.07 -4.08 3.37
CA ARG A 316 15.46 -4.42 3.08
C ARG A 316 15.61 -5.37 1.89
N ALA A 317 14.55 -6.11 1.56
CA ALA A 317 14.53 -7.01 0.42
C ALA A 317 14.43 -6.30 -0.93
N LEU A 318 14.09 -5.01 -0.96
CA LEU A 318 13.84 -4.23 -2.19
C LEU A 318 15.09 -3.55 -2.74
N GLY A 319 16.28 -4.07 -2.47
CA GLY A 319 17.58 -3.47 -2.87
C GLY A 319 17.89 -3.50 -4.37
N THR A 320 17.13 -4.25 -5.20
CA THR A 320 17.40 -4.40 -6.62
C THR A 320 16.16 -4.20 -7.48
N GLN A 321 16.33 -3.80 -8.74
CA GLN A 321 15.22 -3.62 -9.69
C GLN A 321 14.39 -4.91 -9.89
N PRO A 322 14.98 -6.12 -10.02
CA PRO A 322 14.19 -7.35 -10.10
C PRO A 322 13.35 -7.62 -8.85
N THR A 323 13.87 -7.32 -7.64
CA THR A 323 13.09 -7.49 -6.40
C THR A 323 11.94 -6.50 -6.30
N ILE A 324 12.15 -5.24 -6.74
CA ILE A 324 11.09 -4.22 -6.82
C ILE A 324 10.02 -4.66 -7.82
N ALA A 325 10.40 -5.11 -9.02
CA ALA A 325 9.45 -5.56 -10.03
C ALA A 325 8.63 -6.77 -9.54
N ARG A 326 9.27 -7.74 -8.89
CA ARG A 326 8.60 -8.90 -8.28
C ARG A 326 7.66 -8.49 -7.15
N PHE A 327 8.07 -7.58 -6.28
CA PHE A 327 7.24 -7.02 -5.23
C PHE A 327 6.00 -6.35 -5.81
N THR A 328 6.16 -5.48 -6.81
CA THR A 328 5.05 -4.80 -7.50
C THR A 328 4.09 -5.80 -8.16
N ALA A 329 4.61 -6.79 -8.88
CA ALA A 329 3.79 -7.78 -9.57
C ALA A 329 2.98 -8.66 -8.60
N LEU A 330 3.57 -9.07 -7.47
CA LEU A 330 2.89 -9.92 -6.48
C LEU A 330 1.86 -9.16 -5.64
N ASN A 331 2.01 -7.85 -5.48
CA ASN A 331 0.99 -7.04 -4.81
C ASN A 331 -0.31 -6.92 -5.60
N LEU A 332 -0.29 -7.04 -6.93
CA LEU A 332 -1.51 -7.05 -7.74
C LEU A 332 -2.48 -8.17 -7.32
N PRO A 333 -2.10 -9.47 -7.34
CA PRO A 333 -2.99 -10.53 -6.89
C PRO A 333 -3.30 -10.46 -5.40
N MET A 334 -2.42 -9.89 -4.56
CA MET A 334 -2.70 -9.70 -3.14
C MET A 334 -3.85 -8.71 -2.92
N VAL A 335 -3.79 -7.54 -3.53
CA VAL A 335 -4.83 -6.52 -3.36
C VAL A 335 -6.14 -6.95 -4.03
N ALA A 336 -6.07 -7.56 -5.23
CA ALA A 336 -7.23 -8.15 -5.88
C ALA A 336 -7.89 -9.22 -5.00
N GLY A 337 -7.07 -10.05 -4.33
CA GLY A 337 -7.53 -11.08 -3.39
C GLY A 337 -8.25 -10.51 -2.17
N ILE A 338 -7.72 -9.45 -1.56
CA ILE A 338 -8.38 -8.74 -0.46
C ILE A 338 -9.74 -8.18 -0.92
N ALA A 339 -9.77 -7.48 -2.05
CA ALA A 339 -10.99 -6.87 -2.57
C ALA A 339 -12.07 -7.92 -2.93
N ALA A 340 -11.66 -9.03 -3.56
CA ALA A 340 -12.56 -10.14 -3.86
C ALA A 340 -13.06 -10.83 -2.57
N ALA A 341 -12.16 -11.11 -1.62
CA ALA A 341 -12.53 -11.70 -0.34
C ALA A 341 -13.52 -10.83 0.44
N SER A 342 -13.32 -9.50 0.44
CA SER A 342 -14.23 -8.53 1.04
C SER A 342 -15.64 -8.61 0.44
N ALA A 343 -15.76 -8.73 -0.88
CA ALA A 343 -17.06 -8.90 -1.55
C ALA A 343 -17.74 -10.22 -1.13
N GLY A 344 -16.97 -11.31 -1.04
CA GLY A 344 -17.51 -12.59 -0.57
C GLY A 344 -17.91 -12.58 0.90
N LEU A 345 -17.12 -11.92 1.79
CA LEU A 345 -17.46 -11.73 3.20
C LEU A 345 -18.74 -10.91 3.39
N HIS A 346 -18.93 -9.85 2.59
CA HIS A 346 -20.16 -9.06 2.61
C HIS A 346 -21.38 -9.95 2.34
N ILE A 347 -21.33 -10.78 1.30
CA ILE A 347 -22.42 -11.70 0.96
C ILE A 347 -22.61 -12.75 2.07
N ALA A 348 -21.53 -13.24 2.68
CA ALA A 348 -21.60 -14.17 3.79
C ALA A 348 -22.31 -13.56 5.02
N ILE A 349 -22.09 -12.27 5.31
CA ILE A 349 -22.81 -11.55 6.37
C ILE A 349 -24.30 -11.43 6.04
N LEU A 350 -24.65 -11.09 4.80
CA LEU A 350 -26.05 -11.00 4.39
C LEU A 350 -26.76 -12.36 4.45
N ALA A 351 -26.04 -13.46 4.30
CA ALA A 351 -26.55 -14.82 4.32
C ALA A 351 -26.44 -15.50 5.71
N ALA A 352 -26.01 -14.78 6.75
CA ALA A 352 -25.67 -15.38 8.06
C ALA A 352 -26.87 -16.06 8.75
N ASP A 353 -28.08 -15.48 8.63
CA ASP A 353 -29.31 -15.99 9.28
C ASP A 353 -30.12 -16.92 8.37
N GLY A 354 -29.70 -17.14 7.14
CA GLY A 354 -30.38 -17.99 6.17
C GLY A 354 -29.71 -19.36 6.08
N ALA A 355 -30.48 -20.43 6.10
CA ALA A 355 -30.01 -21.80 5.91
C ALA A 355 -29.55 -22.09 4.47
N THR A 356 -28.98 -21.12 3.77
CA THR A 356 -28.60 -21.25 2.36
C THR A 356 -27.10 -21.17 2.17
N THR A 357 -26.59 -21.98 1.29
CA THR A 357 -25.19 -21.94 0.87
C THR A 357 -24.93 -20.74 -0.02
N ILE A 358 -23.69 -20.21 0.03
CA ILE A 358 -23.28 -19.10 -0.82
C ILE A 358 -23.09 -19.59 -2.28
N ALA A 359 -23.54 -18.81 -3.26
CA ALA A 359 -23.36 -19.08 -4.67
C ALA A 359 -21.86 -19.23 -5.06
N ALA A 360 -21.59 -19.92 -6.17
CA ALA A 360 -20.21 -20.27 -6.59
C ALA A 360 -19.29 -19.06 -6.78
N GLY A 361 -19.79 -17.94 -7.33
CA GLY A 361 -19.00 -16.72 -7.53
C GLY A 361 -18.49 -16.11 -6.23
N PRO A 362 -19.37 -15.76 -5.28
CA PRO A 362 -18.95 -15.24 -3.95
C PRO A 362 -18.08 -16.21 -3.16
N ARG A 363 -18.31 -17.51 -3.25
CA ARG A 363 -17.42 -18.51 -2.64
C ARG A 363 -16.01 -18.45 -3.21
N ALA A 364 -15.90 -18.44 -4.53
CA ALA A 364 -14.63 -18.31 -5.21
C ALA A 364 -13.97 -16.95 -4.90
N ALA A 365 -14.74 -15.87 -4.80
CA ALA A 365 -14.25 -14.56 -4.41
C ALA A 365 -13.69 -14.56 -2.98
N LEU A 366 -14.40 -15.14 -2.01
CA LEU A 366 -13.98 -15.21 -0.61
C LEU A 366 -12.77 -16.13 -0.44
N TYR A 367 -12.97 -17.41 -0.62
CA TYR A 367 -11.94 -18.41 -0.28
C TYR A 367 -10.79 -18.41 -1.28
N GLY A 368 -11.11 -18.24 -2.58
CA GLY A 368 -10.12 -18.09 -3.65
C GLY A 368 -9.33 -16.79 -3.52
N GLY A 369 -9.99 -15.68 -3.19
CA GLY A 369 -9.34 -14.40 -2.93
C GLY A 369 -8.31 -14.47 -1.80
N VAL A 370 -8.69 -15.07 -0.66
CA VAL A 370 -7.77 -15.33 0.46
C VAL A 370 -6.62 -16.23 0.05
N SER A 371 -6.89 -17.29 -0.71
CA SER A 371 -5.87 -18.24 -1.18
C SER A 371 -4.87 -17.57 -2.10
N VAL A 372 -5.35 -16.79 -3.07
CA VAL A 372 -4.50 -16.02 -4.00
C VAL A 372 -3.63 -15.02 -3.25
N TYR A 373 -4.20 -14.31 -2.26
CA TYR A 373 -3.45 -13.43 -1.38
C TYR A 373 -2.29 -14.16 -0.68
N LEU A 374 -2.57 -15.29 -0.04
CA LEU A 374 -1.58 -16.07 0.71
C LEU A 374 -0.48 -16.62 -0.22
N LEU A 375 -0.85 -17.19 -1.38
CA LEU A 375 0.10 -17.68 -2.37
C LEU A 375 1.01 -16.57 -2.88
N ALA A 376 0.46 -15.43 -3.27
CA ALA A 376 1.25 -14.29 -3.70
C ALA A 376 2.18 -13.79 -2.59
N SER A 377 1.68 -13.70 -1.34
CA SER A 377 2.48 -13.30 -0.19
C SER A 377 3.60 -14.29 0.17
N ALA A 378 3.40 -15.60 -0.08
CA ALA A 378 4.43 -16.62 0.10
C ALA A 378 5.60 -16.45 -0.90
N LEU A 379 5.32 -15.86 -2.05
CA LEU A 379 6.29 -15.62 -3.13
C LEU A 379 7.02 -14.29 -3.00
N LEU A 380 6.60 -13.37 -2.11
CA LEU A 380 7.27 -12.08 -1.92
C LEU A 380 8.74 -12.25 -1.50
N PRO A 381 9.63 -11.34 -1.97
CA PRO A 381 11.01 -11.33 -1.51
C PRO A 381 11.06 -11.04 -0.01
N ALA A 382 11.48 -12.00 0.79
CA ALA A 382 11.63 -11.85 2.23
C ALA A 382 12.84 -12.66 2.70
N PRO A 383 14.00 -12.03 2.92
CA PRO A 383 15.24 -12.72 3.26
C PRO A 383 15.17 -13.44 4.62
N LYS A 384 14.27 -13.01 5.51
CA LYS A 384 14.07 -13.62 6.83
C LYS A 384 13.10 -14.80 6.85
N LYS A 385 12.37 -15.07 5.76
CA LYS A 385 11.44 -16.20 5.72
C LYS A 385 12.18 -17.52 5.56
N THR A 386 11.99 -18.37 6.53
CA THR A 386 12.45 -19.77 6.45
C THR A 386 11.67 -20.52 5.37
N PRO A 387 12.26 -21.54 4.71
CA PRO A 387 11.54 -22.38 3.76
C PRO A 387 10.24 -22.94 4.34
N THR A 388 10.24 -23.31 5.63
CA THR A 388 9.06 -23.85 6.32
C THR A 388 7.95 -22.82 6.53
N ALA A 389 8.27 -21.54 6.82
CA ALA A 389 7.26 -20.48 6.91
C ALA A 389 6.54 -20.30 5.56
N ARG A 390 7.29 -20.40 4.46
CA ARG A 390 6.71 -20.39 3.10
C ARG A 390 5.79 -21.61 2.89
N THR A 391 6.23 -22.81 3.27
CA THR A 391 5.44 -24.04 3.13
C THR A 391 4.16 -23.98 3.95
N ILE A 392 4.21 -23.49 5.20
CA ILE A 392 3.02 -23.32 6.04
C ILE A 392 2.04 -22.36 5.36
N ARG A 393 2.52 -21.24 4.82
CA ARG A 393 1.66 -20.27 4.14
C ARG A 393 1.00 -20.83 2.88
N ILE A 394 1.72 -21.62 2.10
CA ILE A 394 1.16 -22.34 0.94
C ILE A 394 0.14 -23.37 1.40
N ALA A 395 0.42 -24.15 2.45
CA ALA A 395 -0.53 -25.12 2.99
C ALA A 395 -1.81 -24.43 3.50
N THR A 396 -1.68 -23.28 4.18
CA THR A 396 -2.82 -22.47 4.62
C THR A 396 -3.64 -21.98 3.43
N ALA A 397 -2.99 -21.56 2.35
CA ALA A 397 -3.66 -21.13 1.12
C ALA A 397 -4.43 -22.27 0.45
N LEU A 398 -3.84 -23.48 0.39
CA LEU A 398 -4.50 -24.65 -0.16
C LEU A 398 -5.69 -25.10 0.70
N ALA A 399 -5.56 -25.05 2.03
CA ALA A 399 -6.66 -25.32 2.95
C ALA A 399 -7.82 -24.31 2.75
N ALA A 400 -7.51 -23.01 2.64
CA ALA A 400 -8.52 -22.00 2.32
C ALA A 400 -9.18 -22.24 0.95
N MET A 401 -8.41 -22.66 -0.06
CA MET A 401 -8.95 -23.03 -1.38
C MET A 401 -9.90 -24.23 -1.29
N GLY A 402 -9.59 -25.21 -0.45
CA GLY A 402 -10.47 -26.37 -0.19
C GLY A 402 -11.86 -25.97 0.33
N LEU A 403 -11.97 -24.86 1.07
CA LEU A 403 -13.25 -24.36 1.56
C LEU A 403 -14.16 -23.83 0.43
N VAL A 404 -13.65 -23.53 -0.76
CA VAL A 404 -14.47 -23.21 -1.94
C VAL A 404 -15.45 -24.36 -2.25
N PHE A 405 -14.97 -25.62 -2.15
CA PHE A 405 -15.78 -26.80 -2.42
C PHE A 405 -16.75 -27.09 -1.27
N MET A 406 -16.29 -26.97 -0.04
CA MET A 406 -17.13 -27.18 1.16
C MET A 406 -18.29 -26.18 1.22
N GLY A 407 -18.12 -24.96 0.77
CA GLY A 407 -19.17 -23.95 0.73
C GLY A 407 -20.34 -24.24 -0.23
N ALA A 408 -20.28 -25.33 -0.99
CA ALA A 408 -21.42 -25.83 -1.76
C ALA A 408 -22.46 -26.53 -0.88
N ILE A 409 -22.04 -27.04 0.28
CA ILE A 409 -22.87 -27.90 1.16
C ILE A 409 -22.94 -27.39 2.61
N VAL A 410 -22.06 -26.46 3.00
CA VAL A 410 -21.97 -25.94 4.37
C VAL A 410 -22.34 -24.44 4.40
N GLU A 411 -23.04 -24.05 5.42
CA GLU A 411 -23.52 -22.67 5.63
C GLU A 411 -22.39 -21.71 6.00
N PRO A 412 -22.54 -20.39 5.70
CA PRO A 412 -21.54 -19.36 6.02
C PRO A 412 -21.19 -19.25 7.49
N VAL A 413 -22.17 -19.48 8.39
CA VAL A 413 -22.01 -19.39 9.84
C VAL A 413 -20.97 -20.37 10.39
N TYR A 414 -20.71 -21.48 9.70
CA TYR A 414 -19.66 -22.43 10.05
C TYR A 414 -18.37 -22.23 9.23
N LEU A 415 -18.53 -21.90 7.96
CA LEU A 415 -17.38 -21.83 7.03
C LEU A 415 -16.54 -20.57 7.16
N VAL A 416 -17.14 -19.42 7.49
CA VAL A 416 -16.36 -18.20 7.69
C VAL A 416 -15.49 -18.29 8.95
N PRO A 417 -16.02 -18.78 10.11
CA PRO A 417 -15.16 -19.11 11.25
C PRO A 417 -14.10 -20.18 10.96
N ALA A 418 -14.42 -21.20 10.15
CA ALA A 418 -13.44 -22.20 9.74
C ALA A 418 -12.29 -21.60 8.93
N LEU A 419 -12.60 -20.71 7.96
CA LEU A 419 -11.57 -19.95 7.24
C LEU A 419 -10.70 -19.12 8.20
N THR A 420 -11.34 -18.42 9.14
CA THR A 420 -10.64 -17.64 10.16
C THR A 420 -9.70 -18.50 11.00
N ALA A 421 -10.17 -19.67 11.44
CA ALA A 421 -9.35 -20.62 12.20
C ALA A 421 -8.14 -21.12 11.38
N VAL A 422 -8.36 -21.48 10.11
CA VAL A 422 -7.28 -21.88 9.19
C VAL A 422 -6.23 -20.77 9.07
N LEU A 423 -6.64 -19.51 8.91
CA LEU A 423 -5.73 -18.37 8.79
C LEU A 423 -4.95 -18.14 10.09
N VAL A 424 -5.65 -18.07 11.23
CA VAL A 424 -5.03 -17.78 12.53
C VAL A 424 -4.07 -18.89 12.92
N LEU A 425 -4.44 -20.16 12.73
CA LEU A 425 -3.56 -21.31 13.01
C LEU A 425 -2.35 -21.33 12.07
N GLY A 426 -2.53 -21.02 10.79
CA GLY A 426 -1.44 -20.90 9.83
C GLY A 426 -0.44 -19.82 10.22
N LEU A 427 -0.92 -18.61 10.55
CA LEU A 427 -0.07 -17.51 11.00
C LEU A 427 0.64 -17.80 12.31
N TRP A 428 -0.05 -18.41 13.26
CA TRP A 428 0.55 -18.82 14.52
C TRP A 428 1.65 -19.90 14.33
N ALA A 429 1.40 -20.90 13.47
CA ALA A 429 2.41 -21.89 13.12
C ALA A 429 3.63 -21.29 12.41
N GLU A 430 3.42 -20.23 11.58
CA GLU A 430 4.49 -19.50 10.91
C GLU A 430 5.39 -18.73 11.90
N THR A 431 4.79 -18.15 12.97
CA THR A 431 5.49 -17.28 13.94
C THR A 431 6.10 -18.03 15.12
N ARG A 432 5.84 -19.32 15.28
CA ARG A 432 6.40 -20.10 16.38
C ARG A 432 7.93 -20.07 16.39
N PRO A 433 8.58 -19.74 17.56
CA PRO A 433 10.01 -19.90 17.72
C PRO A 433 10.35 -21.39 17.55
N ARG A 434 11.33 -21.67 16.72
CA ARG A 434 11.85 -23.04 16.60
C ARG A 434 12.89 -23.26 17.66
N PRO A 435 12.92 -24.47 18.29
CA PRO A 435 14.08 -24.86 19.06
C PRO A 435 15.31 -24.75 18.14
N VAL A 436 16.25 -23.94 18.54
CA VAL A 436 17.58 -23.93 17.92
C VAL A 436 18.11 -25.35 18.05
N PRO A 437 18.52 -26.01 16.96
CA PRO A 437 19.17 -27.30 17.08
C PRO A 437 20.32 -27.12 18.06
N VAL A 438 20.25 -27.80 19.20
CA VAL A 438 21.37 -27.89 20.13
C VAL A 438 22.48 -28.55 19.33
N MET A 439 23.48 -27.76 18.89
CA MET A 439 24.67 -28.36 18.30
C MET A 439 25.21 -29.35 19.32
N PRO A 440 25.42 -30.62 18.96
CA PRO A 440 26.07 -31.56 19.87
C PRO A 440 27.36 -30.91 20.31
N ALA A 441 27.60 -30.97 21.62
CA ALA A 441 28.84 -30.44 22.18
C ALA A 441 30.02 -31.00 21.37
N PRO A 442 31.00 -30.16 20.97
CA PRO A 442 32.14 -30.63 20.22
C PRO A 442 32.77 -31.79 20.99
N HIS A 443 33.00 -32.91 20.29
CA HIS A 443 33.60 -34.10 20.90
C HIS A 443 34.92 -33.68 21.58
N PRO A 444 35.26 -34.26 22.73
CA PRO A 444 36.49 -33.97 23.47
C PRO A 444 37.75 -34.03 22.60
N HIS A 445 37.72 -34.76 21.49
CA HIS A 445 38.80 -34.91 20.52
C HIS A 445 38.92 -33.71 19.54
N ASP A 446 37.90 -32.86 19.42
CA ASP A 446 37.90 -31.65 18.53
C ASP A 446 38.45 -30.41 19.25
N ARG A 447 38.91 -30.54 20.50
CA ARG A 447 39.65 -29.45 21.15
C ARG A 447 40.98 -29.33 20.45
N PRO A 448 41.30 -28.14 19.87
CA PRO A 448 42.66 -27.93 19.36
C PRO A 448 43.63 -28.24 20.51
N THR A 449 44.54 -29.18 20.31
CA THR A 449 45.69 -29.41 21.21
C THR A 449 46.33 -28.08 21.52
N PRO A 450 46.62 -27.74 22.80
CA PRO A 450 47.36 -26.54 23.12
C PRO A 450 48.66 -26.57 22.33
N GLY A 451 48.72 -25.70 21.30
CA GLY A 451 49.83 -25.67 20.37
C GLY A 451 51.12 -25.39 21.12
N LEU A 452 52.13 -26.15 20.84
CA LEU A 452 53.50 -25.82 21.10
C LEU A 452 53.79 -24.34 20.71
N PRO A 453 54.54 -23.59 21.50
CA PRO A 453 54.85 -22.19 21.18
C PRO A 453 55.51 -22.11 19.81
N ALA A 454 54.86 -21.40 18.89
CA ALA A 454 55.40 -21.15 17.56
C ALA A 454 56.67 -20.33 17.68
N ALA A 455 57.80 -20.99 17.50
CA ALA A 455 59.07 -20.32 17.31
C ALA A 455 59.00 -19.44 16.06
N GLY A 456 59.29 -18.15 16.22
CA GLY A 456 59.70 -17.27 15.13
C GLY A 456 58.61 -16.66 14.27
N ARG A 457 57.86 -15.70 14.79
CA ARG A 457 57.30 -14.64 13.95
C ARG A 457 57.94 -13.30 14.34
N HIS A 458 58.62 -12.69 13.39
CA HIS A 458 59.13 -11.34 13.50
C HIS A 458 57.97 -10.36 13.80
N PRO A 459 58.19 -9.38 14.70
CA PRO A 459 57.15 -8.39 14.98
C PRO A 459 56.92 -7.51 13.74
N VAL A 460 55.66 -7.46 13.29
CA VAL A 460 55.19 -6.47 12.30
C VAL A 460 55.24 -5.11 13.00
N PRO A 461 55.84 -4.05 12.41
CA PRO A 461 55.89 -2.74 13.02
C PRO A 461 54.44 -2.19 13.20
N ALA A 462 54.17 -1.69 14.42
CA ALA A 462 52.92 -1.09 14.78
C ALA A 462 52.63 0.15 13.91
N ILE A 463 51.56 0.12 13.16
CA ILE A 463 51.00 1.30 12.51
C ILE A 463 50.47 2.22 13.62
N ILE A 464 51.15 3.36 13.80
CA ILE A 464 50.73 4.43 14.73
C ILE A 464 49.37 4.93 14.26
N GLN A 465 48.32 4.65 15.01
CA GLN A 465 47.03 5.30 14.83
C GLN A 465 47.12 6.74 15.36
N PRO A 466 46.65 7.75 14.63
CA PRO A 466 46.60 9.10 15.14
C PRO A 466 45.59 9.18 16.29
N THR A 467 46.03 9.69 17.43
CA THR A 467 45.20 10.01 18.59
C THR A 467 44.15 11.05 18.23
N PRO A 468 42.88 10.86 18.63
CA PRO A 468 41.86 11.91 18.49
C PRO A 468 42.19 13.09 19.41
N PRO A 469 41.91 14.35 18.99
CA PRO A 469 42.16 15.54 19.80
C PRO A 469 41.30 15.51 21.04
N GLY A 470 41.97 15.77 22.20
CA GLY A 470 41.40 15.69 23.52
C GLY A 470 40.17 16.58 23.71
N THR A 471 39.16 16.01 24.32
CA THR A 471 38.10 16.71 25.04
C THR A 471 38.73 17.31 26.29
N ALA A 472 39.02 18.64 26.24
CA ALA A 472 39.24 19.42 27.46
C ALA A 472 37.91 19.65 28.13
N ALA A 473 37.81 19.19 29.34
CA ALA A 473 36.75 19.55 30.28
C ALA A 473 36.76 21.05 30.51
N ILE A 474 35.60 21.68 30.36
CA ILE A 474 35.00 22.61 31.35
C ILE A 474 33.47 22.57 31.07
#